data_da8ccd72c935024bc1251c210c3d494e
#
_entry.id   da8ccd72c935024bc1251c210c3d494e
#
_cell.length_a   1.000
_cell.length_b   1.000
_cell.length_c   1.000
_cell.angle_alpha   90.00
_cell.angle_beta   90.00
_cell.angle_gamma   90.00
#
_symmetry.space_group_name_H-M   'P 1'
#
loop_
_entity.id
_entity.type
_entity.pdbx_description
1 polymer ?
#
loop_
_entity_poly.entity_id
_entity_poly.type
_entity_poly.pdbx_seq_one_letter_code
_entity_poly.pdbx_strand_id
1 'polypeptide(L)'
;MRDPWPRLRELPFPPLRRRALTTLQVNLGYRCNIACLHCHVNAGPTRKEEMTRETIDLVLRFLAEQRVRTLDLTGGSPEMNPHFRDLVRQARAMGVHVMDRLNPTIVEEPGYEDLPDFFVEQRLELVASLPCYLEDNVDAQRGDGVFASSIRVLQQLNQRGYGQPDSGLILNLVYNPQGPSLPPPQVALEADYRRVLGERFGLVFNQLYTLANMPIKRFGSVLLSRGQFDDYMTLLQGAHRDENLEQVMCRDLISVDWQG
;
A
#
# COMPACT_ATOMS: atom_id res chain seq x y z
N MET A 1 -4.87 6.31 21.72
CA MET A 1 -3.62 6.02 20.97
C MET A 1 -2.53 6.94 21.52
N ARG A 2 -1.36 6.41 21.89
CA ARG A 2 -0.22 7.27 22.26
C ARG A 2 0.30 7.99 21.01
N ASP A 3 0.47 9.29 21.10
CA ASP A 3 1.12 10.09 20.09
C ASP A 3 2.65 9.82 20.15
N PRO A 4 3.30 9.34 19.09
CA PRO A 4 4.75 9.13 19.07
C PRO A 4 5.54 10.45 18.96
N TRP A 5 4.89 11.53 18.56
CA TRP A 5 5.53 12.82 18.30
C TRP A 5 6.37 13.39 19.46
N PRO A 6 5.90 13.36 20.75
CA PRO A 6 6.71 13.85 21.85
C PRO A 6 8.06 13.13 21.98
N ARG A 7 8.12 11.83 21.67
CA ARG A 7 9.38 11.07 21.69
C ARG A 7 10.27 11.37 20.50
N LEU A 8 9.68 11.55 19.31
CA LEU A 8 10.43 11.86 18.08
C LEU A 8 11.04 13.25 18.15
N ARG A 9 10.36 14.23 18.74
CA ARG A 9 10.83 15.62 18.87
C ARG A 9 12.08 15.76 19.71
N GLU A 10 12.32 14.86 20.65
CA GLU A 10 13.47 14.87 21.56
C GLU A 10 14.72 14.23 20.94
N LEU A 11 14.58 13.58 19.78
CA LEU A 11 15.68 12.91 19.10
C LEU A 11 16.40 13.88 18.14
N PRO A 12 17.74 13.84 18.09
CA PRO A 12 18.50 14.59 17.09
C PRO A 12 18.30 13.94 15.70
N PHE A 13 17.23 14.33 15.01
CA PHE A 13 16.98 13.86 13.66
C PHE A 13 17.56 14.87 12.65
N PRO A 14 18.39 14.43 11.67
CA PRO A 14 18.99 15.34 10.71
C PRO A 14 17.92 16.01 9.83
N PRO A 15 18.12 17.29 9.43
CA PRO A 15 17.16 18.00 8.61
C PRO A 15 17.06 17.39 7.22
N LEU A 16 15.88 16.94 6.83
CA LEU A 16 15.60 16.47 5.48
C LEU A 16 15.22 17.65 4.58
N ARG A 17 15.93 17.78 3.44
CA ARG A 17 15.55 18.73 2.40
C ARG A 17 14.73 18.03 1.33
N ARG A 18 13.60 18.63 0.93
CA ARG A 18 12.80 18.15 -0.18
C ARG A 18 13.56 18.31 -1.50
N ARG A 19 13.31 17.38 -2.40
CA ARG A 19 13.68 17.44 -3.82
C ARG A 19 12.47 17.94 -4.63
N ALA A 20 12.60 17.95 -5.96
CA ALA A 20 11.45 18.20 -6.83
C ALA A 20 10.37 17.16 -6.57
N LEU A 21 9.12 17.61 -6.45
CA LEU A 21 7.97 16.73 -6.24
C LEU A 21 7.76 15.86 -7.48
N THR A 22 7.77 14.55 -7.30
CA THR A 22 7.54 13.57 -8.36
C THR A 22 6.26 12.76 -8.14
N THR A 23 5.89 12.55 -6.89
CA THR A 23 4.79 11.66 -6.51
C THR A 23 3.81 12.34 -5.57
N LEU A 24 2.54 12.28 -5.91
CA LEU A 24 1.44 12.62 -5.01
C LEU A 24 0.77 11.32 -4.54
N GLN A 25 0.87 11.02 -3.25
CA GLN A 25 0.14 9.92 -2.64
C GLN A 25 -1.20 10.44 -2.12
N VAL A 26 -2.28 9.78 -2.51
CA VAL A 26 -3.64 10.21 -2.19
C VAL A 26 -4.38 9.08 -1.49
N ASN A 27 -4.81 9.34 -0.26
CA ASN A 27 -5.69 8.45 0.50
C ASN A 27 -7.15 8.76 0.16
N LEU A 28 -7.80 7.87 -0.59
CA LEU A 28 -9.18 8.06 -1.06
C LEU A 28 -10.25 7.81 0.00
N GLY A 29 -9.85 7.39 1.20
CA GLY A 29 -10.76 7.13 2.31
C GLY A 29 -10.37 5.91 3.13
N TYR A 30 -11.21 5.58 4.10
CA TYR A 30 -10.94 4.47 5.03
C TYR A 30 -11.90 3.29 4.86
N ARG A 31 -12.76 3.33 3.86
CA ARG A 31 -13.61 2.21 3.50
C ARG A 31 -12.78 1.07 2.90
N CYS A 32 -12.98 -0.15 3.41
CA CYS A 32 -12.27 -1.36 2.97
C CYS A 32 -13.17 -2.56 3.23
N ASN A 33 -13.12 -3.57 2.39
CA ASN A 33 -13.91 -4.79 2.59
C ASN A 33 -13.37 -5.70 3.71
N ILE A 34 -12.12 -5.48 4.17
CA ILE A 34 -11.49 -6.23 5.27
C ILE A 34 -10.96 -5.31 6.38
N ALA A 35 -10.60 -5.89 7.53
CA ALA A 35 -10.13 -5.16 8.71
C ALA A 35 -8.81 -5.74 9.25
N CYS A 36 -7.69 -5.51 8.53
CA CYS A 36 -6.37 -6.06 8.87
C CYS A 36 -5.84 -5.56 10.21
N LEU A 37 -5.18 -6.42 11.00
CA LEU A 37 -4.60 -6.09 12.31
C LEU A 37 -3.49 -5.03 12.22
N HIS A 38 -2.69 -5.05 11.15
CA HIS A 38 -1.57 -4.14 10.93
C HIS A 38 -1.98 -2.83 10.21
N CYS A 39 -3.27 -2.53 10.07
CA CYS A 39 -3.73 -1.39 9.28
C CYS A 39 -3.29 -0.05 9.88
N HIS A 40 -2.56 0.74 9.09
CA HIS A 40 -2.00 2.03 9.46
C HIS A 40 -3.01 3.19 9.40
N VAL A 41 -4.16 2.99 8.76
CA VAL A 41 -5.22 4.00 8.64
C VAL A 41 -6.50 3.62 9.37
N ASN A 42 -6.53 2.42 9.99
CA ASN A 42 -7.71 1.88 10.65
C ASN A 42 -8.92 1.74 9.72
N ALA A 43 -8.67 1.30 8.48
CA ALA A 43 -9.70 1.04 7.49
C ALA A 43 -10.58 -0.17 7.85
N GLY A 44 -11.75 -0.25 7.28
CA GLY A 44 -12.67 -1.37 7.46
C GLY A 44 -14.05 -1.17 6.85
N PRO A 45 -14.91 -2.22 6.88
CA PRO A 45 -16.20 -2.21 6.20
C PRO A 45 -17.21 -1.19 6.75
N THR A 46 -17.06 -0.81 8.01
CA THR A 46 -17.98 0.13 8.67
C THR A 46 -17.53 1.58 8.57
N ARG A 47 -16.37 1.86 7.97
CA ARG A 47 -15.86 3.21 7.79
C ARG A 47 -16.62 3.92 6.67
N LYS A 48 -16.76 5.23 6.83
CA LYS A 48 -17.55 6.09 5.92
C LYS A 48 -16.73 7.25 5.36
N GLU A 49 -15.51 7.43 5.87
CA GLU A 49 -14.62 8.48 5.41
C GLU A 49 -14.21 8.20 3.98
N GLU A 50 -14.47 9.16 3.12
CA GLU A 50 -14.33 9.04 1.67
C GLU A 50 -13.99 10.41 1.08
N MET A 51 -13.01 10.47 0.18
CA MET A 51 -12.66 11.70 -0.51
C MET A 51 -13.80 12.10 -1.44
N THR A 52 -14.24 13.36 -1.33
CA THR A 52 -15.35 13.89 -2.14
C THR A 52 -14.91 14.21 -3.55
N ARG A 53 -15.87 14.41 -4.44
CA ARG A 53 -15.62 14.82 -5.82
C ARG A 53 -14.85 16.14 -5.88
N GLU A 54 -15.23 17.11 -5.07
CA GLU A 54 -14.60 18.43 -5.02
C GLU A 54 -13.11 18.32 -4.65
N THR A 55 -12.80 17.47 -3.67
CA THR A 55 -11.40 17.21 -3.26
C THR A 55 -10.62 16.49 -4.38
N ILE A 56 -11.25 15.55 -5.07
CA ILE A 56 -10.64 14.88 -6.24
C ILE A 56 -10.34 15.87 -7.35
N ASP A 57 -11.23 16.82 -7.62
CA ASP A 57 -11.00 17.87 -8.62
C ASP A 57 -9.80 18.77 -8.24
N LEU A 58 -9.59 19.01 -6.93
CA LEU A 58 -8.40 19.71 -6.44
C LEU A 58 -7.13 18.87 -6.65
N VAL A 59 -7.19 17.56 -6.39
CA VAL A 59 -6.08 16.63 -6.66
C VAL A 59 -5.69 16.66 -8.14
N LEU A 60 -6.66 16.53 -9.05
CA LEU A 60 -6.42 16.57 -10.50
C LEU A 60 -5.80 17.89 -10.95
N ARG A 61 -6.30 19.02 -10.44
CA ARG A 61 -5.72 20.33 -10.69
C ARG A 61 -4.28 20.43 -10.20
N PHE A 62 -4.01 19.97 -8.99
CA PHE A 62 -2.66 19.95 -8.41
C PHE A 62 -1.69 19.11 -9.26
N LEU A 63 -2.11 17.91 -9.71
CA LEU A 63 -1.30 17.08 -10.60
C LEU A 63 -0.89 17.84 -11.87
N ALA A 64 -1.83 18.54 -12.50
CA ALA A 64 -1.59 19.31 -13.72
C ALA A 64 -0.67 20.53 -13.49
N GLU A 65 -0.98 21.35 -12.48
CA GLU A 65 -0.25 22.59 -12.18
C GLU A 65 1.18 22.31 -11.72
N GLN A 66 1.38 21.30 -10.88
CA GLN A 66 2.69 20.95 -10.34
C GLN A 66 3.46 19.96 -11.24
N ARG A 67 2.86 19.50 -12.34
CA ARG A 67 3.44 18.51 -13.27
C ARG A 67 3.94 17.26 -12.55
N VAL A 68 3.15 16.80 -11.59
CA VAL A 68 3.45 15.57 -10.83
C VAL A 68 3.38 14.37 -11.79
N ARG A 69 4.38 13.50 -11.74
CA ARG A 69 4.50 12.38 -12.69
C ARG A 69 3.79 11.11 -12.23
N THR A 70 3.63 10.93 -10.92
CA THR A 70 3.07 9.71 -10.33
C THR A 70 1.97 10.05 -9.34
N LEU A 71 0.81 9.42 -9.50
CA LEU A 71 -0.29 9.40 -8.55
C LEU A 71 -0.29 8.03 -7.86
N ASP A 72 -0.07 7.98 -6.54
CA ASP A 72 -0.05 6.77 -5.71
C ASP A 72 -1.35 6.71 -4.90
N LEU A 73 -2.30 5.88 -5.32
CA LEU A 73 -3.61 5.74 -4.68
C LEU A 73 -3.55 4.76 -3.52
N THR A 74 -4.03 5.20 -2.37
CA THR A 74 -4.00 4.44 -1.11
C THR A 74 -5.24 4.69 -0.27
N GLY A 75 -5.29 4.09 0.92
CA GLY A 75 -6.40 4.26 1.87
C GLY A 75 -6.80 2.94 2.51
N GLY A 76 -8.09 2.67 2.48
CA GLY A 76 -8.66 1.33 2.74
C GLY A 76 -8.49 0.46 1.50
N SER A 77 -9.57 0.30 0.72
CA SER A 77 -9.52 -0.13 -0.69
C SER A 77 -9.84 1.10 -1.53
N PRO A 78 -8.87 1.70 -2.24
CA PRO A 78 -9.08 2.92 -3.04
C PRO A 78 -10.23 2.78 -4.03
N GLU A 79 -10.41 1.60 -4.58
CA GLU A 79 -11.41 1.23 -5.58
C GLU A 79 -12.85 1.36 -5.07
N MET A 80 -13.04 1.35 -3.74
CA MET A 80 -14.35 1.56 -3.12
C MET A 80 -14.80 3.02 -3.12
N ASN A 81 -13.91 3.99 -3.44
CA ASN A 81 -14.33 5.37 -3.66
C ASN A 81 -15.10 5.46 -4.97
N PRO A 82 -16.33 6.02 -5.02
CA PRO A 82 -17.16 6.06 -6.22
C PRO A 82 -16.53 6.85 -7.37
N HIS A 83 -15.55 7.70 -7.07
CA HIS A 83 -14.83 8.52 -8.04
C HIS A 83 -13.48 7.94 -8.47
N PHE A 84 -13.08 6.76 -7.94
CA PHE A 84 -11.80 6.13 -8.25
C PHE A 84 -11.54 5.99 -9.75
N ARG A 85 -12.50 5.40 -10.48
CA ARG A 85 -12.35 5.13 -11.91
C ARG A 85 -12.23 6.41 -12.72
N ASP A 86 -12.96 7.45 -12.36
CA ASP A 86 -12.92 8.75 -13.03
C ASP A 86 -11.60 9.47 -12.75
N LEU A 87 -11.14 9.49 -11.49
CA LEU A 87 -9.83 10.01 -11.12
C LEU A 87 -8.71 9.36 -11.92
N VAL A 88 -8.72 8.01 -11.98
CA VAL A 88 -7.72 7.25 -12.74
C VAL A 88 -7.72 7.63 -14.22
N ARG A 89 -8.89 7.63 -14.88
CA ARG A 89 -8.98 7.97 -16.30
C ARG A 89 -8.47 9.39 -16.58
N GLN A 90 -8.83 10.35 -15.74
CA GLN A 90 -8.38 11.74 -15.92
C GLN A 90 -6.87 11.89 -15.69
N ALA A 91 -6.31 11.26 -14.65
CA ALA A 91 -4.87 11.25 -14.40
C ALA A 91 -4.10 10.61 -15.56
N ARG A 92 -4.58 9.46 -16.07
CA ARG A 92 -3.99 8.79 -17.24
C ARG A 92 -4.07 9.63 -18.52
N ALA A 93 -5.18 10.33 -18.74
CA ALA A 93 -5.33 11.24 -19.88
C ALA A 93 -4.34 12.41 -19.85
N MET A 94 -3.91 12.83 -18.65
CA MET A 94 -2.84 13.83 -18.46
C MET A 94 -1.42 13.24 -18.60
N GLY A 95 -1.28 11.93 -18.85
CA GLY A 95 0.02 11.25 -18.93
C GLY A 95 0.64 10.93 -17.58
N VAL A 96 -0.11 11.07 -16.47
CA VAL A 96 0.36 10.72 -15.14
C VAL A 96 0.42 9.20 -15.00
N HIS A 97 1.53 8.69 -14.44
CA HIS A 97 1.62 7.29 -14.03
C HIS A 97 0.75 7.07 -12.80
N VAL A 98 -0.10 6.05 -12.81
CA VAL A 98 -0.99 5.75 -11.68
C VAL A 98 -0.61 4.42 -11.06
N MET A 99 -0.32 4.46 -9.76
CA MET A 99 -0.06 3.32 -8.91
C MET A 99 -1.27 3.11 -7.99
N ASP A 100 -1.75 1.88 -7.88
CA ASP A 100 -2.84 1.50 -7.00
C ASP A 100 -2.35 0.51 -5.94
N ARG A 101 -2.57 0.86 -4.66
CA ARG A 101 -2.24 -0.01 -3.52
C ARG A 101 -3.38 -0.97 -3.25
N LEU A 102 -3.40 -1.99 -4.09
CA LEU A 102 -4.48 -2.97 -4.20
C LEU A 102 -4.59 -3.87 -2.96
N ASN A 103 -5.80 -3.95 -2.41
CA ASN A 103 -6.22 -5.11 -1.64
C ASN A 103 -6.83 -6.14 -2.61
N PRO A 104 -6.16 -7.28 -2.90
CA PRO A 104 -6.64 -8.18 -3.95
C PRO A 104 -8.09 -8.65 -3.76
N THR A 105 -8.52 -8.85 -2.51
CA THR A 105 -9.86 -9.37 -2.21
C THR A 105 -11.01 -8.48 -2.69
N ILE A 106 -10.74 -7.20 -3.00
CA ILE A 106 -11.78 -6.29 -3.53
C ILE A 106 -12.35 -6.77 -4.87
N VAL A 107 -11.55 -7.45 -5.67
CA VAL A 107 -11.96 -7.94 -7.00
C VAL A 107 -13.05 -9.01 -6.91
N GLU A 108 -13.13 -9.72 -5.79
CA GLU A 108 -14.16 -10.75 -5.55
C GLU A 108 -15.43 -10.17 -4.86
N GLU A 109 -15.43 -8.87 -4.53
CA GLU A 109 -16.64 -8.22 -4.00
C GLU A 109 -17.65 -7.91 -5.10
N PRO A 110 -18.95 -8.04 -4.83
CA PRO A 110 -19.98 -7.74 -5.82
C PRO A 110 -19.88 -6.33 -6.39
N GLY A 111 -19.80 -6.23 -7.72
CA GLY A 111 -19.69 -4.97 -8.45
C GLY A 111 -18.26 -4.48 -8.70
N TYR A 112 -17.24 -5.29 -8.34
CA TYR A 112 -15.82 -5.00 -8.58
C TYR A 112 -15.13 -6.05 -9.46
N GLU A 113 -15.86 -7.00 -10.00
CA GLU A 113 -15.34 -8.15 -10.76
C GLU A 113 -14.65 -7.71 -12.08
N ASP A 114 -14.99 -6.54 -12.61
CA ASP A 114 -14.43 -5.96 -13.82
C ASP A 114 -13.15 -5.13 -13.58
N LEU A 115 -12.75 -4.95 -12.31
CA LEU A 115 -11.52 -4.19 -11.98
C LEU A 115 -10.26 -4.69 -12.69
N PRO A 116 -10.00 -6.01 -12.82
CA PRO A 116 -8.80 -6.47 -13.53
C PRO A 116 -8.74 -5.98 -14.98
N ASP A 117 -9.86 -5.93 -15.68
CA ASP A 117 -9.93 -5.42 -17.05
C ASP A 117 -9.74 -3.90 -17.10
N PHE A 118 -10.33 -3.17 -16.15
CA PHE A 118 -10.10 -1.73 -15.95
C PHE A 118 -8.63 -1.41 -15.67
N PHE A 119 -7.97 -2.18 -14.80
CA PHE A 119 -6.54 -2.00 -14.50
C PHE A 119 -5.67 -2.16 -15.75
N VAL A 120 -5.96 -3.15 -16.58
CA VAL A 120 -5.27 -3.37 -17.87
C VAL A 120 -5.52 -2.20 -18.83
N GLU A 121 -6.78 -1.81 -19.02
CA GLU A 121 -7.17 -0.70 -19.90
C GLU A 121 -6.42 0.59 -19.54
N GLN A 122 -6.35 0.91 -18.25
CA GLN A 122 -5.70 2.11 -17.76
C GLN A 122 -4.18 1.92 -17.52
N ARG A 123 -3.64 0.70 -17.70
CA ARG A 123 -2.23 0.34 -17.48
C ARG A 123 -1.74 0.80 -16.09
N LEU A 124 -2.49 0.46 -15.05
CA LEU A 124 -2.10 0.80 -13.67
C LEU A 124 -0.90 -0.02 -13.23
N GLU A 125 -0.01 0.56 -12.44
CA GLU A 125 0.92 -0.20 -11.62
C GLU A 125 0.17 -0.69 -10.37
N LEU A 126 0.16 -1.99 -10.15
CA LEU A 126 -0.49 -2.59 -8.98
C LEU A 126 0.54 -2.94 -7.91
N VAL A 127 0.28 -2.47 -6.69
CA VAL A 127 1.06 -2.79 -5.50
C VAL A 127 0.17 -3.59 -4.56
N ALA A 128 0.15 -4.90 -4.78
CA ALA A 128 -0.79 -5.80 -4.13
C ALA A 128 -0.33 -6.25 -2.75
N SER A 129 -1.23 -6.16 -1.78
CA SER A 129 -0.97 -6.55 -0.40
C SER A 129 -1.02 -8.08 -0.24
N LEU A 130 0.15 -8.72 -0.14
CA LEU A 130 0.30 -10.13 0.23
C LEU A 130 1.40 -10.26 1.30
N PRO A 131 1.07 -10.05 2.59
CA PRO A 131 2.06 -9.88 3.66
C PRO A 131 2.89 -11.13 3.97
N CYS A 132 2.51 -12.29 3.47
CA CYS A 132 3.30 -13.53 3.55
C CYS A 132 2.94 -14.44 2.37
N TYR A 133 3.82 -15.40 2.05
CA TYR A 133 3.55 -16.51 1.13
C TYR A 133 2.96 -17.75 1.83
N LEU A 134 2.72 -17.67 3.15
CA LEU A 134 2.08 -18.71 3.96
C LEU A 134 0.65 -18.27 4.32
N GLU A 135 -0.30 -19.15 4.09
CA GLU A 135 -1.73 -18.94 4.31
C GLU A 135 -2.04 -18.52 5.74
N ASP A 136 -1.61 -19.33 6.72
CA ASP A 136 -1.87 -19.07 8.14
C ASP A 136 -1.41 -17.67 8.58
N ASN A 137 -0.29 -17.20 8.02
CA ASN A 137 0.29 -15.91 8.35
C ASN A 137 -0.51 -14.75 7.74
N VAL A 138 -1.02 -14.92 6.53
CA VAL A 138 -1.86 -13.89 5.86
C VAL A 138 -3.22 -13.83 6.54
N ASP A 139 -3.84 -14.96 6.76
CA ASP A 139 -5.18 -15.02 7.36
C ASP A 139 -5.16 -14.52 8.81
N ALA A 140 -4.14 -14.84 9.59
CA ALA A 140 -3.95 -14.26 10.93
C ALA A 140 -3.82 -12.73 10.95
N GLN A 141 -3.29 -12.12 9.89
CA GLN A 141 -3.13 -10.66 9.79
C GLN A 141 -4.32 -9.96 9.17
N ARG A 142 -4.99 -10.59 8.21
CA ARG A 142 -5.96 -9.94 7.31
C ARG A 142 -7.37 -10.49 7.43
N GLY A 143 -7.54 -11.70 7.96
CA GLY A 143 -8.81 -12.40 8.08
C GLY A 143 -8.82 -13.74 7.34
N ASP A 144 -9.67 -14.65 7.77
CA ASP A 144 -9.78 -15.99 7.24
C ASP A 144 -10.14 -15.98 5.75
N GLY A 145 -9.44 -16.79 4.95
CA GLY A 145 -9.65 -16.94 3.51
C GLY A 145 -9.08 -15.82 2.64
N VAL A 146 -8.47 -14.80 3.24
CA VAL A 146 -7.85 -13.68 2.49
C VAL A 146 -6.67 -14.16 1.64
N PHE A 147 -5.89 -15.13 2.12
CA PHE A 147 -4.81 -15.69 1.33
C PHE A 147 -5.34 -16.34 0.05
N ALA A 148 -6.27 -17.27 0.17
CA ALA A 148 -6.84 -17.99 -0.98
C ALA A 148 -7.48 -17.05 -2.00
N SER A 149 -8.25 -16.06 -1.54
CA SER A 149 -8.82 -15.00 -2.38
C SER A 149 -7.71 -14.20 -3.10
N SER A 150 -6.68 -13.75 -2.36
CA SER A 150 -5.57 -13.01 -2.94
C SER A 150 -4.85 -13.80 -4.03
N ILE A 151 -4.60 -15.10 -3.82
CA ILE A 151 -3.96 -15.98 -4.81
C ILE A 151 -4.79 -16.06 -6.10
N ARG A 152 -6.11 -16.28 -5.98
CA ARG A 152 -7.00 -16.34 -7.17
C ARG A 152 -6.98 -15.04 -7.97
N VAL A 153 -7.05 -13.90 -7.28
CA VAL A 153 -7.03 -12.58 -7.94
C VAL A 153 -5.66 -12.32 -8.60
N LEU A 154 -4.55 -12.64 -7.93
CA LEU A 154 -3.23 -12.50 -8.52
C LEU A 154 -3.06 -13.39 -9.76
N GLN A 155 -3.61 -14.60 -9.75
CA GLN A 155 -3.64 -15.47 -10.93
C GLN A 155 -4.46 -14.86 -12.08
N GLN A 156 -5.63 -14.26 -11.78
CA GLN A 156 -6.43 -13.54 -12.80
C GLN A 156 -5.67 -12.35 -13.40
N LEU A 157 -4.90 -11.61 -12.58
CA LEU A 157 -4.06 -10.51 -13.05
C LEU A 157 -2.90 -11.02 -13.91
N ASN A 158 -2.23 -12.12 -13.51
CA ASN A 158 -1.18 -12.73 -14.32
C ASN A 158 -1.70 -13.22 -15.68
N GLN A 159 -2.90 -13.80 -15.74
CA GLN A 159 -3.55 -14.22 -17.01
C GLN A 159 -3.78 -13.04 -17.96
N ARG A 160 -3.94 -11.82 -17.42
CA ARG A 160 -4.10 -10.57 -18.17
C ARG A 160 -2.77 -9.87 -18.51
N GLY A 161 -1.64 -10.49 -18.14
CA GLY A 161 -0.31 -9.98 -18.44
C GLY A 161 0.40 -9.26 -17.30
N TYR A 162 -0.25 -9.01 -16.17
CA TYR A 162 0.42 -8.41 -15.01
C TYR A 162 1.58 -9.28 -14.51
N GLY A 163 2.71 -8.64 -14.18
CA GLY A 163 3.91 -9.33 -13.70
C GLY A 163 4.66 -10.11 -14.77
N GLN A 164 4.10 -10.26 -15.98
CA GLN A 164 4.74 -11.01 -17.07
C GLN A 164 5.87 -10.18 -17.72
N PRO A 165 6.94 -10.83 -18.18
CA PRO A 165 7.98 -10.16 -18.97
C PRO A 165 7.37 -9.43 -20.17
N ASP A 166 7.91 -8.25 -20.48
CA ASP A 166 7.59 -7.45 -21.68
C ASP A 166 6.12 -7.00 -21.85
N SER A 167 5.23 -7.31 -20.91
CA SER A 167 3.83 -6.86 -20.95
C SER A 167 3.68 -5.36 -20.68
N GLY A 168 4.60 -4.80 -19.88
CA GLY A 168 4.52 -3.44 -19.38
C GLY A 168 3.39 -3.23 -18.35
N LEU A 169 2.77 -4.32 -17.84
CA LEU A 169 1.79 -4.32 -16.77
C LEU A 169 2.47 -4.74 -15.46
N ILE A 170 2.73 -3.76 -14.60
CA ILE A 170 3.55 -3.95 -13.41
C ILE A 170 2.69 -4.44 -12.25
N LEU A 171 3.10 -5.58 -11.66
CA LEU A 171 2.56 -6.13 -10.42
C LEU A 171 3.66 -6.26 -9.40
N ASN A 172 3.60 -5.47 -8.34
CA ASN A 172 4.48 -5.55 -7.19
C ASN A 172 3.70 -6.13 -6.00
N LEU A 173 4.40 -6.87 -5.14
CA LEU A 173 3.82 -7.39 -3.90
C LEU A 173 4.35 -6.62 -2.70
N VAL A 174 3.57 -6.58 -1.62
CA VAL A 174 3.97 -5.97 -0.35
C VAL A 174 3.97 -7.01 0.76
N TYR A 175 5.13 -7.14 1.39
CA TYR A 175 5.33 -7.87 2.64
C TYR A 175 5.18 -6.93 3.84
N ASN A 176 4.50 -7.40 4.89
CA ASN A 176 4.50 -6.79 6.22
C ASN A 176 4.81 -7.87 7.27
N PRO A 177 5.72 -7.63 8.24
CA PRO A 177 6.01 -8.60 9.29
C PRO A 177 4.79 -8.82 10.20
N GLN A 178 4.67 -10.02 10.74
CA GLN A 178 3.72 -10.27 11.81
C GLN A 178 4.20 -9.63 13.11
N GLY A 179 3.32 -8.83 13.72
CA GLY A 179 3.61 -8.22 15.03
C GLY A 179 4.77 -7.22 15.03
N PRO A 180 5.43 -7.04 16.19
CA PRO A 180 6.46 -6.03 16.43
C PRO A 180 7.85 -6.51 16.00
N SER A 181 8.04 -6.84 14.74
CA SER A 181 9.32 -7.28 14.19
C SER A 181 9.71 -6.47 12.95
N LEU A 182 10.99 -6.48 12.61
CA LEU A 182 11.48 -5.91 11.35
C LEU A 182 11.33 -6.93 10.22
N PRO A 183 11.19 -6.47 8.96
CA PRO A 183 11.28 -7.34 7.81
C PRO A 183 12.65 -8.04 7.75
N PRO A 184 12.73 -9.27 7.23
CA PRO A 184 14.00 -9.89 6.90
C PRO A 184 14.65 -9.18 5.70
N PRO A 185 15.92 -9.49 5.34
CA PRO A 185 16.57 -8.92 4.17
C PRO A 185 15.75 -9.13 2.90
N GLN A 186 15.43 -8.04 2.20
CA GLN A 186 14.49 -8.02 1.07
C GLN A 186 14.86 -9.00 -0.04
N VAL A 187 16.13 -9.07 -0.43
CA VAL A 187 16.58 -9.94 -1.54
C VAL A 187 16.29 -11.40 -1.27
N ALA A 188 16.61 -11.88 -0.05
CA ALA A 188 16.36 -13.27 0.32
C ALA A 188 14.86 -13.56 0.41
N LEU A 189 14.09 -12.63 1.00
CA LEU A 189 12.64 -12.77 1.11
C LEU A 189 11.96 -12.78 -0.27
N GLU A 190 12.39 -11.91 -1.18
CA GLU A 190 11.85 -11.90 -2.55
C GLU A 190 12.14 -13.20 -3.29
N ALA A 191 13.35 -13.77 -3.12
CA ALA A 191 13.68 -15.07 -3.69
C ALA A 191 12.75 -16.19 -3.18
N ASP A 192 12.44 -16.19 -1.87
CA ASP A 192 11.48 -17.13 -1.29
C ASP A 192 10.06 -16.92 -1.83
N TYR A 193 9.60 -15.66 -1.96
CA TYR A 193 8.30 -15.36 -2.56
C TYR A 193 8.22 -15.88 -3.99
N ARG A 194 9.24 -15.61 -4.82
CA ARG A 194 9.29 -16.08 -6.21
C ARG A 194 9.25 -17.60 -6.29
N ARG A 195 10.05 -18.28 -5.48
CA ARG A 195 10.09 -19.73 -5.44
C ARG A 195 8.76 -20.33 -4.98
N VAL A 196 8.26 -19.92 -3.81
CA VAL A 196 7.06 -20.53 -3.22
C VAL A 196 5.80 -20.22 -4.03
N LEU A 197 5.59 -18.95 -4.41
CA LEU A 197 4.42 -18.56 -5.16
C LEU A 197 4.46 -19.09 -6.61
N GLY A 198 5.65 -19.16 -7.20
CA GLY A 198 5.85 -19.76 -8.53
C GLY A 198 5.59 -21.26 -8.55
N GLU A 199 6.22 -22.02 -7.65
CA GLU A 199 6.09 -23.48 -7.59
C GLU A 199 4.68 -23.95 -7.22
N ARG A 200 4.04 -23.27 -6.25
CA ARG A 200 2.75 -23.72 -5.74
C ARG A 200 1.55 -23.17 -6.51
N PHE A 201 1.64 -21.97 -7.06
CA PHE A 201 0.49 -21.28 -7.63
C PHE A 201 0.71 -20.74 -9.04
N GLY A 202 1.93 -20.89 -9.61
CA GLY A 202 2.28 -20.37 -10.93
C GLY A 202 2.30 -18.83 -11.00
N LEU A 203 2.45 -18.16 -9.86
CA LEU A 203 2.40 -16.71 -9.80
C LEU A 203 3.74 -16.06 -10.16
N VAL A 204 3.66 -14.96 -10.89
CA VAL A 204 4.78 -14.09 -11.24
C VAL A 204 4.47 -12.65 -10.80
N PHE A 205 5.52 -11.91 -10.41
CA PHE A 205 5.43 -10.51 -10.04
C PHE A 205 6.76 -9.79 -10.34
N ASN A 206 6.74 -8.45 -10.39
CA ASN A 206 7.93 -7.67 -10.75
C ASN A 206 8.87 -7.47 -9.57
N GLN A 207 8.37 -6.98 -8.42
CA GLN A 207 9.18 -6.68 -7.24
C GLN A 207 8.42 -7.02 -5.95
N LEU A 208 9.17 -7.27 -4.87
CA LEU A 208 8.63 -7.36 -3.52
C LEU A 208 9.06 -6.13 -2.72
N TYR A 209 8.09 -5.37 -2.22
CA TYR A 209 8.34 -4.31 -1.25
C TYR A 209 8.23 -4.84 0.17
N THR A 210 9.17 -4.48 1.03
CA THR A 210 9.15 -4.83 2.44
C THR A 210 8.87 -3.61 3.29
N LEU A 211 7.79 -3.62 4.06
CA LEU A 211 7.39 -2.51 4.90
C LEU A 211 7.42 -2.93 6.38
N ALA A 212 8.13 -2.19 7.22
CA ALA A 212 7.94 -2.27 8.67
C ALA A 212 6.59 -1.67 9.05
N ASN A 213 5.91 -2.27 10.03
CA ASN A 213 4.64 -1.76 10.51
C ASN A 213 4.84 -0.46 11.31
N MET A 214 4.05 0.57 11.03
CA MET A 214 4.06 1.79 11.83
C MET A 214 3.25 1.61 13.12
N PRO A 215 3.77 2.04 14.29
CA PRO A 215 3.11 1.88 15.59
C PRO A 215 1.96 2.89 15.80
N ILE A 216 1.05 2.99 14.81
CA ILE A 216 -0.08 3.94 14.79
C ILE A 216 -1.41 3.22 14.56
N LYS A 217 -2.50 3.93 14.79
CA LYS A 217 -3.88 3.48 14.51
C LYS A 217 -4.16 2.09 15.10
N ARG A 218 -4.71 1.15 14.29
CA ARG A 218 -5.07 -0.20 14.77
C ARG A 218 -3.85 -0.97 15.25
N PHE A 219 -2.76 -0.99 14.49
CA PHE A 219 -1.56 -1.67 14.91
C PHE A 219 -0.97 -1.10 16.20
N GLY A 220 -0.90 0.23 16.32
CA GLY A 220 -0.48 0.88 17.57
C GLY A 220 -1.35 0.51 18.76
N SER A 221 -2.67 0.38 18.58
CA SER A 221 -3.58 -0.08 19.63
C SER A 221 -3.35 -1.53 20.04
N VAL A 222 -3.05 -2.41 19.06
CA VAL A 222 -2.69 -3.81 19.33
C VAL A 222 -1.40 -3.90 20.15
N LEU A 223 -0.38 -3.12 19.78
CA LEU A 223 0.88 -3.06 20.52
C LEU A 223 0.67 -2.61 21.97
N LEU A 224 -0.15 -1.57 22.17
CA LEU A 224 -0.47 -1.07 23.53
C LEU A 224 -1.21 -2.12 24.36
N SER A 225 -2.19 -2.80 23.78
CA SER A 225 -2.96 -3.83 24.49
C SER A 225 -2.13 -5.03 24.92
N ARG A 226 -1.02 -5.30 24.21
CA ARG A 226 -0.07 -6.38 24.48
C ARG A 226 1.16 -5.95 25.27
N GLY A 227 1.25 -4.67 25.67
CA GLY A 227 2.42 -4.13 26.36
C GLY A 227 3.71 -4.07 25.50
N GLN A 228 3.59 -4.16 24.18
CA GLN A 228 4.72 -4.28 23.25
C GLN A 228 5.11 -2.94 22.57
N PHE A 229 4.41 -1.85 22.88
CA PHE A 229 4.58 -0.57 22.18
C PHE A 229 5.99 0.02 22.37
N ASP A 230 6.47 0.07 23.60
CA ASP A 230 7.75 0.71 23.91
C ASP A 230 8.94 -0.10 23.40
N ASP A 231 8.87 -1.43 23.48
CA ASP A 231 9.90 -2.32 22.93
C ASP A 231 9.98 -2.19 21.40
N TYR A 232 8.83 -2.13 20.74
CA TYR A 232 8.80 -1.94 19.30
C TYR A 232 9.31 -0.56 18.85
N MET A 233 9.00 0.51 19.60
CA MET A 233 9.58 1.83 19.35
C MET A 233 11.11 1.82 19.49
N THR A 234 11.64 1.11 20.50
CA THR A 234 13.08 0.95 20.69
C THR A 234 13.72 0.16 19.54
N LEU A 235 13.05 -0.92 19.08
CA LEU A 235 13.49 -1.69 17.91
C LEU A 235 13.57 -0.84 16.65
N LEU A 236 12.54 -0.03 16.36
CA LEU A 236 12.52 0.86 15.19
C LEU A 236 13.62 1.92 15.26
N GLN A 237 13.84 2.51 16.44
CA GLN A 237 14.89 3.48 16.66
C GLN A 237 16.27 2.86 16.44
N GLY A 238 16.53 1.67 16.98
CA GLY A 238 17.79 0.94 16.79
C GLY A 238 18.05 0.46 15.36
N ALA A 239 16.99 0.36 14.54
CA ALA A 239 17.06 0.00 13.12
C ALA A 239 17.33 1.19 12.20
N HIS A 240 17.34 2.42 12.73
CA HIS A 240 17.63 3.62 11.93
C HIS A 240 19.02 3.53 11.28
N ARG A 241 19.12 4.00 10.03
CA ARG A 241 20.36 4.08 9.25
C ARG A 241 20.39 5.42 8.52
N ASP A 242 21.42 6.23 8.77
CA ASP A 242 21.58 7.54 8.13
C ASP A 242 21.72 7.43 6.60
N GLU A 243 22.31 6.34 6.11
CA GLU A 243 22.46 6.08 4.67
C GLU A 243 21.12 6.04 3.92
N ASN A 244 20.04 5.66 4.62
CA ASN A 244 18.70 5.63 4.03
C ASN A 244 18.10 7.02 3.81
N LEU A 245 18.59 8.05 4.50
CA LEU A 245 18.01 9.40 4.46
C LEU A 245 18.05 10.05 3.08
N GLU A 246 19.00 9.66 2.23
CA GLU A 246 19.08 10.13 0.85
C GLU A 246 17.94 9.54 -0.05
N GLN A 247 17.33 8.43 0.35
CA GLN A 247 16.35 7.70 -0.44
C GLN A 247 14.95 7.67 0.19
N VAL A 248 14.74 8.39 1.32
CA VAL A 248 13.42 8.41 1.95
C VAL A 248 12.39 9.08 1.05
N MET A 249 11.21 8.46 0.94
CA MET A 249 10.13 8.87 0.05
C MET A 249 9.67 10.31 0.29
N CYS A 250 9.69 10.80 1.54
CA CYS A 250 9.24 12.15 1.88
C CYS A 250 10.11 13.29 1.27
N ARG A 251 11.19 12.98 0.58
CA ARG A 251 12.00 13.99 -0.14
C ARG A 251 11.36 14.43 -1.45
N ASP A 252 10.63 13.57 -2.12
CA ASP A 252 10.01 13.81 -3.43
C ASP A 252 8.55 13.37 -3.55
N LEU A 253 7.96 12.94 -2.42
CA LEU A 253 6.56 12.55 -2.30
C LEU A 253 5.84 13.45 -1.28
N ILE A 254 4.60 13.80 -1.59
CA ILE A 254 3.64 14.39 -0.65
C ILE A 254 2.47 13.43 -0.50
N SER A 255 2.00 13.24 0.73
CA SER A 255 0.77 12.52 1.02
C SER A 255 -0.34 13.47 1.41
N VAL A 256 -1.53 13.26 0.87
CA VAL A 256 -2.77 13.93 1.29
C VAL A 256 -3.78 12.90 1.76
N ASP A 257 -4.56 13.24 2.76
CA ASP A 257 -5.61 12.36 3.22
C ASP A 257 -6.93 12.61 2.49
N TRP A 258 -8.00 11.91 2.88
CA TRP A 258 -9.31 12.00 2.22
C TRP A 258 -9.97 13.39 2.35
N GLN A 259 -9.46 14.26 3.18
CA GLN A 259 -9.95 15.64 3.34
C GLN A 259 -9.20 16.65 2.44
N GLY A 260 -8.03 16.28 1.89
CA GLY A 260 -7.20 17.09 1.00
C GLY A 260 -6.01 17.75 1.68
#